data_867fbb08f5d8c2f73d1ca93937ded6d4
#
_entry.id   867fbb08f5d8c2f73d1ca93937ded6d4
#
_cell.length_a   1.000
_cell.length_b   1.000
_cell.length_c   1.000
_cell.angle_alpha   90.00
_cell.angle_beta   90.00
_cell.angle_gamma   90.00
#
_symmetry.space_group_name_H-M   'P 1'
#
loop_
_entity.id
_entity.type
_entity.pdbx_description
1 polymer ?
#
loop_
_entity_poly.entity_id
_entity_poly.type
_entity_poly.pdbx_seq_one_letter_code
_entity_poly.pdbx_strand_id
1 'polypeptide(L)'
;MQNNKKSNIKKISREVNSKFKKIHLARELGLSLSREIIGISSRSIRSAQRKDFKNAEKLINEGIKKLNSANKKLKSISLDINTTFFLDGEKELCEAIFFLSFVSNYKLTSTKIDLFSPSSLLKGMAEAASELRRTSLD
;
A
#
# COMPACT_ATOMS: atom_id res chain seq x y z
N MET A 1 10.51 14.05 -48.00
CA MET A 1 11.30 14.15 -46.76
C MET A 1 10.56 14.81 -45.58
N GLN A 2 9.92 15.95 -45.79
CA GLN A 2 9.13 16.63 -44.74
C GLN A 2 7.90 15.84 -44.28
N ASN A 3 7.19 15.14 -45.17
CA ASN A 3 6.03 14.33 -44.81
C ASN A 3 6.37 13.14 -43.89
N ASN A 4 7.55 12.56 -44.07
CA ASN A 4 7.98 11.40 -43.29
C ASN A 4 8.35 11.82 -41.86
N LYS A 5 9.00 12.98 -41.68
CA LYS A 5 9.31 13.56 -40.35
C LYS A 5 8.04 13.93 -39.57
N LYS A 6 7.07 14.54 -40.26
CA LYS A 6 5.78 14.92 -39.66
C LYS A 6 4.96 13.70 -39.23
N SER A 7 5.01 12.63 -40.01
CA SER A 7 4.37 11.33 -39.68
C SER A 7 5.02 10.69 -38.45
N ASN A 8 6.36 10.70 -38.34
CA ASN A 8 7.10 10.15 -37.25
C ASN A 8 6.85 10.92 -35.92
N ILE A 9 6.79 12.25 -35.98
CA ILE A 9 6.48 13.10 -34.82
C ILE A 9 5.07 12.79 -34.31
N LYS A 10 4.08 12.66 -35.19
CA LYS A 10 2.72 12.28 -34.80
C LYS A 10 2.66 10.90 -34.13
N LYS A 11 3.42 9.93 -34.65
CA LYS A 11 3.50 8.58 -34.10
C LYS A 11 4.10 8.64 -32.67
N ILE A 12 5.23 9.32 -32.50
CA ILE A 12 5.88 9.49 -31.20
C ILE A 12 4.95 10.18 -30.21
N SER A 13 4.27 11.25 -30.63
CA SER A 13 3.30 11.96 -29.78
C SER A 13 2.16 11.05 -29.29
N ARG A 14 1.62 10.19 -30.16
CA ARG A 14 0.59 9.22 -29.77
C ARG A 14 1.10 8.19 -28.77
N GLU A 15 2.33 7.68 -28.98
CA GLU A 15 2.95 6.71 -28.09
C GLU A 15 3.21 7.32 -26.70
N VAL A 16 3.73 8.54 -26.65
CA VAL A 16 3.96 9.27 -25.41
C VAL A 16 2.64 9.54 -24.67
N ASN A 17 1.62 10.02 -25.36
CA ASN A 17 0.30 10.25 -24.76
C ASN A 17 -0.32 8.97 -24.22
N SER A 18 -0.18 7.85 -24.92
CA SER A 18 -0.64 6.54 -24.47
C SER A 18 0.05 6.11 -23.17
N LYS A 19 1.37 6.31 -23.09
CA LYS A 19 2.15 6.02 -21.87
C LYS A 19 1.74 6.90 -20.69
N PHE A 20 1.56 8.19 -20.90
CA PHE A 20 1.09 9.11 -19.85
C PHE A 20 -0.31 8.76 -19.35
N LYS A 21 -1.24 8.37 -20.23
CA LYS A 21 -2.57 7.91 -19.82
C LYS A 21 -2.51 6.67 -18.92
N LYS A 22 -1.64 5.71 -19.25
CA LYS A 22 -1.42 4.50 -18.42
C LYS A 22 -0.85 4.84 -17.06
N ILE A 23 0.16 5.72 -17.02
CA ILE A 23 0.77 6.19 -15.76
C ILE A 23 -0.27 6.91 -14.89
N HIS A 24 -1.08 7.80 -15.48
CA HIS A 24 -2.13 8.51 -14.78
C HIS A 24 -3.18 7.55 -14.21
N LEU A 25 -3.66 6.59 -14.99
CA LEU A 25 -4.60 5.58 -14.55
C LEU A 25 -4.05 4.75 -13.40
N ALA A 26 -2.81 4.31 -13.49
CA ALA A 26 -2.15 3.56 -12.44
C ALA A 26 -1.99 4.37 -11.15
N ARG A 27 -1.63 5.64 -11.27
CA ARG A 27 -1.53 6.56 -10.14
C ARG A 27 -2.87 6.73 -9.42
N GLU A 28 -3.94 7.02 -10.15
CA GLU A 28 -5.29 7.20 -9.59
C GLU A 28 -5.77 5.93 -8.89
N LEU A 29 -5.59 4.78 -9.53
CA LEU A 29 -5.91 3.48 -8.96
C LEU A 29 -5.08 3.22 -7.69
N GLY A 30 -3.78 3.47 -7.75
CA GLY A 30 -2.85 3.28 -6.63
C GLY A 30 -3.21 4.15 -5.42
N LEU A 31 -3.50 5.42 -5.64
CA LEU A 31 -3.90 6.34 -4.57
C LEU A 31 -5.25 5.94 -3.94
N SER A 32 -6.21 5.51 -4.76
CA SER A 32 -7.52 5.03 -4.28
C SER A 32 -7.38 3.79 -3.41
N LEU A 33 -6.62 2.79 -3.87
CA LEU A 33 -6.37 1.56 -3.12
C LEU A 33 -5.55 1.82 -1.85
N SER A 34 -4.59 2.72 -1.89
CA SER A 34 -3.82 3.13 -0.72
C SER A 34 -4.73 3.74 0.36
N ARG A 35 -5.67 4.62 -0.01
CA ARG A 35 -6.64 5.19 0.94
C ARG A 35 -7.53 4.12 1.59
N GLU A 36 -7.97 3.12 0.82
CA GLU A 36 -8.75 2.00 1.37
C GLU A 36 -7.93 1.20 2.39
N ILE A 37 -6.68 0.89 2.07
CA ILE A 37 -5.77 0.17 2.97
C ILE A 37 -5.50 0.97 4.24
N ILE A 38 -5.29 2.28 4.13
CA ILE A 38 -5.11 3.19 5.28
C ILE A 38 -6.37 3.14 6.18
N GLY A 39 -7.55 3.20 5.59
CA GLY A 39 -8.81 3.13 6.35
C GLY A 39 -8.97 1.80 7.09
N ILE A 40 -8.64 0.69 6.46
CA ILE A 40 -8.67 -0.65 7.07
C ILE A 40 -7.66 -0.73 8.22
N SER A 41 -6.44 -0.25 8.00
CA SER A 41 -5.36 -0.25 9.00
C SER A 41 -5.72 0.56 10.24
N SER A 42 -6.27 1.75 10.05
CA SER A 42 -6.75 2.59 11.16
C SER A 42 -7.86 1.92 11.97
N ARG A 43 -8.79 1.24 11.31
CA ARG A 43 -9.85 0.49 12.02
C ARG A 43 -9.29 -0.70 12.79
N SER A 44 -8.28 -1.39 12.23
CA SER A 44 -7.60 -2.48 12.91
C SER A 44 -6.91 -2.00 14.20
N ILE A 45 -6.17 -0.90 14.13
CA ILE A 45 -5.51 -0.31 15.31
C ILE A 45 -6.54 0.05 16.38
N ARG A 46 -7.63 0.72 16.01
CA ARG A 46 -8.71 1.06 16.97
C ARG A 46 -9.36 -0.18 17.59
N SER A 47 -9.56 -1.25 16.82
CA SER A 47 -10.06 -2.51 17.35
C SER A 47 -9.09 -3.14 18.35
N ALA A 48 -7.80 -3.13 18.04
CA ALA A 48 -6.74 -3.62 18.94
C ALA A 48 -6.66 -2.78 20.23
N GLN A 49 -6.79 -1.46 20.14
CA GLN A 49 -6.84 -0.57 21.31
C GLN A 49 -8.01 -0.88 22.25
N ARG A 50 -9.15 -1.31 21.71
CA ARG A 50 -10.32 -1.77 22.47
C ARG A 50 -10.23 -3.23 22.90
N LYS A 51 -9.11 -3.89 22.65
CA LYS A 51 -8.87 -5.32 22.94
C LYS A 51 -9.75 -6.27 22.11
N ASP A 52 -10.35 -5.78 21.02
CA ASP A 52 -11.03 -6.60 20.04
C ASP A 52 -10.01 -7.14 19.01
N PHE A 53 -9.16 -8.05 19.47
CA PHE A 53 -8.06 -8.59 18.67
C PHE A 53 -8.52 -9.42 17.48
N LYS A 54 -9.67 -10.11 17.64
CA LYS A 54 -10.25 -10.90 16.57
C LYS A 54 -10.67 -10.04 15.38
N ASN A 55 -11.32 -8.91 15.64
CA ASN A 55 -11.70 -7.97 14.59
C ASN A 55 -10.48 -7.26 14.00
N ALA A 56 -9.49 -6.92 14.84
CA ALA A 56 -8.23 -6.35 14.37
C ALA A 56 -7.52 -7.28 13.38
N GLU A 57 -7.41 -8.56 13.69
CA GLU A 57 -6.81 -9.57 12.80
C GLU A 57 -7.60 -9.74 11.50
N LYS A 58 -8.93 -9.77 11.58
CA LYS A 58 -9.79 -9.82 10.39
C LYS A 58 -9.53 -8.65 9.44
N LEU A 59 -9.41 -7.45 9.98
CA LEU A 59 -9.12 -6.23 9.20
C LEU A 59 -7.72 -6.27 8.59
N ILE A 60 -6.72 -6.76 9.31
CA ILE A 60 -5.38 -6.98 8.76
C ILE A 60 -5.41 -7.93 7.57
N ASN A 61 -6.11 -9.06 7.69
CA ASN A 61 -6.22 -10.03 6.60
C ASN A 61 -6.92 -9.42 5.38
N GLU A 62 -7.94 -8.59 5.58
CA GLU A 62 -8.58 -7.81 4.51
C GLU A 62 -7.59 -6.85 3.84
N GLY A 63 -6.81 -6.12 4.62
CA GLY A 63 -5.78 -5.21 4.13
C GLY A 63 -4.70 -5.91 3.31
N ILE A 64 -4.24 -7.08 3.75
CA ILE A 64 -3.26 -7.90 3.03
C ILE A 64 -3.82 -8.36 1.68
N LYS A 65 -5.07 -8.83 1.64
CA LYS A 65 -5.73 -9.21 0.39
C LYS A 65 -5.82 -8.04 -0.59
N LYS A 66 -6.20 -6.87 -0.10
CA LYS A 66 -6.27 -5.66 -0.92
C LYS A 66 -4.90 -5.24 -1.44
N LEU A 67 -3.86 -5.30 -0.62
CA LEU A 67 -2.49 -4.99 -1.03
C LEU A 67 -2.01 -5.93 -2.15
N ASN A 68 -2.23 -7.23 -1.99
CA ASN A 68 -1.86 -8.22 -3.00
C ASN A 68 -2.63 -8.02 -4.31
N SER A 69 -3.94 -7.77 -4.23
CA SER A 69 -4.79 -7.48 -5.39
C SER A 69 -4.34 -6.20 -6.11
N ALA A 70 -4.02 -5.17 -5.36
CA ALA A 70 -3.54 -3.89 -5.86
C ALA A 70 -2.20 -4.03 -6.59
N ASN A 71 -1.25 -4.75 -6.01
CA ASN A 71 0.04 -5.03 -6.65
C ASN A 71 -0.12 -5.77 -7.98
N LYS A 72 -1.03 -6.75 -8.04
CA LYS A 72 -1.33 -7.46 -9.29
C LYS A 72 -1.94 -6.55 -10.35
N LYS A 73 -2.90 -5.72 -9.98
CA LYS A 73 -3.56 -4.76 -10.89
C LYS A 73 -2.57 -3.74 -11.46
N LEU A 74 -1.70 -3.20 -10.62
CA LEU A 74 -0.70 -2.22 -11.06
C LEU A 74 0.34 -2.83 -11.98
N LYS A 75 0.82 -4.04 -11.69
CA LYS A 75 1.73 -4.78 -12.59
C LYS A 75 1.09 -5.08 -13.94
N SER A 76 -0.23 -5.33 -13.99
CA SER A 76 -0.95 -5.56 -15.23
C SER A 76 -1.06 -4.31 -16.11
N ILE A 77 -1.04 -3.11 -15.53
CA ILE A 77 -1.11 -1.85 -16.28
C ILE A 77 0.26 -1.50 -16.89
N SER A 78 1.33 -1.61 -16.12
CA SER A 78 2.70 -1.42 -16.60
C SER A 78 3.73 -2.01 -15.66
N LEU A 79 4.74 -2.68 -16.22
CA LEU A 79 5.90 -3.18 -15.46
C LEU A 79 6.81 -2.06 -14.95
N ASP A 80 6.75 -0.88 -15.58
CA ASP A 80 7.62 0.27 -15.29
C ASP A 80 7.02 1.24 -14.28
N ILE A 81 5.86 0.93 -13.71
CA ILE A 81 5.21 1.82 -12.75
C ILE A 81 5.95 1.79 -11.43
N ASN A 82 6.42 2.95 -11.05
CA ASN A 82 6.93 3.19 -9.73
C ASN A 82 5.81 3.01 -8.69
N THR A 83 5.93 1.99 -7.85
CA THR A 83 4.94 1.61 -6.83
C THR A 83 4.93 2.56 -5.62
N THR A 84 5.60 3.70 -5.68
CA THR A 84 5.61 4.70 -4.59
C THR A 84 4.22 5.17 -4.18
N PHE A 85 3.23 5.04 -5.06
CA PHE A 85 1.82 5.38 -4.77
C PHE A 85 1.20 4.54 -3.65
N PHE A 86 1.80 3.40 -3.32
CA PHE A 86 1.33 2.50 -2.27
C PHE A 86 2.08 2.61 -0.96
N LEU A 87 3.18 3.34 -0.90
CA LEU A 87 4.05 3.33 0.28
C LEU A 87 3.32 3.76 1.54
N ASP A 88 2.40 4.70 1.45
CA ASP A 88 1.62 5.14 2.61
C ASP A 88 0.66 4.05 3.10
N GLY A 89 -0.09 3.43 2.19
CA GLY A 89 -0.99 2.32 2.53
C GLY A 89 -0.22 1.11 3.08
N GLU A 90 0.87 0.77 2.44
CA GLU A 90 1.76 -0.31 2.86
C GLU A 90 2.33 -0.06 4.27
N LYS A 91 2.82 1.14 4.54
CA LYS A 91 3.33 1.55 5.84
C LYS A 91 2.26 1.49 6.93
N GLU A 92 1.07 2.00 6.67
CA GLU A 92 -0.05 1.97 7.62
C GLU A 92 -0.50 0.54 7.94
N LEU A 93 -0.48 -0.34 6.95
CA LEU A 93 -0.79 -1.76 7.17
C LEU A 93 0.31 -2.44 8.01
N CYS A 94 1.58 -2.12 7.77
CA CYS A 94 2.68 -2.57 8.63
C CYS A 94 2.49 -2.09 10.07
N GLU A 95 2.14 -0.83 10.28
CA GLU A 95 1.86 -0.28 11.60
C GLU A 95 0.77 -1.08 12.32
N ALA A 96 -0.34 -1.37 11.65
CA ALA A 96 -1.43 -2.16 12.22
C ALA A 96 -1.00 -3.58 12.61
N ILE A 97 -0.21 -4.23 11.77
CA ILE A 97 0.33 -5.57 12.01
C ILE A 97 1.26 -5.57 13.22
N PHE A 98 2.21 -4.66 13.29
CA PHE A 98 3.13 -4.55 14.42
C PHE A 98 2.42 -4.16 15.71
N PHE A 99 1.47 -3.21 15.63
CA PHE A 99 0.70 -2.81 16.80
C PHE A 99 -0.08 -3.98 17.39
N LEU A 100 -0.77 -4.75 16.57
CA LEU A 100 -1.49 -5.95 17.03
C LEU A 100 -0.53 -6.98 17.64
N SER A 101 0.65 -7.16 17.07
CA SER A 101 1.66 -8.07 17.63
C SER A 101 2.21 -7.61 18.98
N PHE A 102 2.28 -6.30 19.22
CA PHE A 102 2.75 -5.75 20.47
C PHE A 102 1.73 -5.87 21.61
N VAL A 103 0.43 -5.79 21.30
CA VAL A 103 -0.63 -5.78 22.32
C VAL A 103 -1.33 -7.12 22.51
N SER A 104 -1.03 -8.11 21.66
CA SER A 104 -1.69 -9.43 21.67
C SER A 104 -0.70 -10.56 21.37
N ASN A 105 -1.21 -11.78 21.33
CA ASN A 105 -0.44 -12.97 20.91
C ASN A 105 -0.39 -13.17 19.39
N TYR A 106 -0.70 -12.14 18.61
CA TYR A 106 -0.63 -12.20 17.15
C TYR A 106 0.80 -12.44 16.68
N LYS A 107 0.99 -13.51 15.90
CA LYS A 107 2.31 -13.93 15.45
C LYS A 107 2.70 -13.23 14.13
N LEU A 108 3.86 -12.60 14.14
CA LEU A 108 4.53 -12.15 12.93
C LEU A 108 5.18 -13.35 12.23
N THR A 109 4.73 -13.64 11.01
CA THR A 109 5.34 -14.69 10.20
C THR A 109 6.22 -14.06 9.11
N SER A 110 7.29 -14.77 8.71
CA SER A 110 8.14 -14.32 7.61
C SER A 110 7.34 -14.02 6.34
N THR A 111 6.36 -14.85 6.02
CA THR A 111 5.47 -14.66 4.87
C THR A 111 4.70 -13.34 4.89
N LYS A 112 4.31 -12.85 6.07
CA LYS A 112 3.67 -11.54 6.23
C LYS A 112 4.67 -10.40 6.06
N ILE A 113 5.86 -10.56 6.64
CA ILE A 113 6.92 -9.54 6.56
C ILE A 113 7.43 -9.39 5.12
N ASP A 114 7.59 -10.48 4.40
CA ASP A 114 8.09 -10.49 3.02
C ASP A 114 7.16 -9.79 2.00
N LEU A 115 5.91 -9.51 2.38
CA LEU A 115 4.97 -8.74 1.55
C LEU A 115 5.32 -7.26 1.42
N PHE A 116 6.14 -6.74 2.32
CA PHE A 116 6.37 -5.31 2.50
C PHE A 116 7.79 -4.91 2.12
N SER A 117 7.96 -3.68 1.64
CA SER A 117 9.28 -3.08 1.45
C SER A 117 10.00 -2.87 2.80
N PRO A 118 11.33 -2.94 2.84
CA PRO A 118 12.09 -2.65 4.06
C PRO A 118 11.79 -1.28 4.67
N SER A 119 11.57 -0.28 3.82
CA SER A 119 11.21 1.09 4.26
C SER A 119 9.87 1.12 4.99
N SER A 120 8.85 0.45 4.42
CA SER A 120 7.52 0.36 5.03
C SER A 120 7.54 -0.42 6.34
N LEU A 121 8.32 -1.50 6.41
CA LEU A 121 8.51 -2.28 7.64
C LEU A 121 9.12 -1.44 8.75
N LEU A 122 10.21 -0.73 8.47
CA LEU A 122 10.89 0.08 9.46
C LEU A 122 10.03 1.23 9.97
N LYS A 123 9.41 1.97 9.06
CA LYS A 123 8.52 3.10 9.40
C LYS A 123 7.27 2.62 10.14
N GLY A 124 6.64 1.55 9.67
CA GLY A 124 5.45 0.98 10.30
C GLY A 124 5.73 0.48 11.72
N MET A 125 6.85 -0.18 11.93
CA MET A 125 7.29 -0.63 13.26
C MET A 125 7.53 0.55 14.21
N ALA A 126 8.20 1.60 13.76
CA ALA A 126 8.45 2.80 14.56
C ALA A 126 7.14 3.52 14.94
N GLU A 127 6.21 3.64 14.00
CA GLU A 127 4.90 4.25 14.26
C GLU A 127 4.04 3.39 15.19
N ALA A 128 4.09 2.06 15.06
CA ALA A 128 3.43 1.13 15.98
C ALA A 128 3.95 1.26 17.40
N ALA A 129 5.25 1.39 17.59
CA ALA A 129 5.86 1.63 18.90
C ALA A 129 5.40 2.97 19.50
N SER A 130 5.29 4.01 18.68
CA SER A 130 4.76 5.32 19.12
C SER A 130 3.28 5.23 19.51
N GLU A 131 2.49 4.49 18.76
CA GLU A 131 1.06 4.25 19.05
C GLU A 131 0.89 3.44 20.35
N LEU A 132 1.72 2.42 20.55
CA LEU A 132 1.75 1.66 21.80
C LEU A 132 2.03 2.56 23.01
N ARG A 133 2.99 3.45 22.89
CA ARG A 133 3.31 4.43 23.93
C ARG A 133 2.11 5.33 24.24
N ARG A 134 1.45 5.88 23.22
CA ARG A 134 0.24 6.71 23.39
C ARG A 134 -0.87 5.94 24.10
N THR A 135 -1.13 4.71 23.65
CA THR A 135 -2.16 3.84 24.25
C THR A 135 -1.87 3.48 25.69
N SER A 136 -0.61 3.29 26.06
CA SER A 136 -0.22 2.95 27.44
C SER A 136 -0.26 4.14 28.40
N LEU A 137 -0.26 5.38 27.91
CA LEU A 137 -0.39 6.60 28.72
C LEU A 137 -1.84 7.01 28.99
N ASP A 138 -2.77 6.50 28.22
CA ASP A 138 -4.21 6.71 28.38
C ASP A 138 -4.80 5.65 29.31
#